data_7d591080974cdfed42fc7ac3633250d7
#
_entry.id   7d591080974cdfed42fc7ac3633250d7
#
_cell.length_a   1.000
_cell.length_b   1.000
_cell.length_c   1.000
_cell.angle_alpha   90.00
_cell.angle_beta   90.00
_cell.angle_gamma   90.00
#
_symmetry.space_group_name_H-M   'P 1'
#
loop_
_entity.id
_entity.type
_entity.pdbx_description
1 polymer ?
#
loop_
_entity_poly.entity_id
_entity_poly.type
_entity_poly.pdbx_seq_one_letter_code
_entity_poly.pdbx_strand_id
1 'polypeptide(L)'
;TLTTHPHIQRQLREQPALLGTFLEEVLRYEPPFRGHYRHVVNDTELAGVRLPAGSRLLLLWGAANRDPSHFAEPDEFRLDRPAGKGHITFGKGAHFCVGAALARLEARKVLSHLLEHTSNITASATGQWLPSLLVRRLEHLDLVAD
;
A
#
# COMPACT_ATOMS: atom_id res chain seq x y z
N THR A 1 2.34 0.27 -10.32
CA THR A 1 1.00 0.85 -10.63
C THR A 1 1.07 1.84 -11.77
N LEU A 2 1.90 2.90 -11.72
CA LEU A 2 1.94 3.93 -12.79
C LEU A 2 2.21 3.32 -14.17
N THR A 3 3.16 2.42 -14.28
CA THR A 3 3.55 1.77 -15.55
C THR A 3 2.46 0.86 -16.14
N THR A 4 1.57 0.38 -15.31
CA THR A 4 0.46 -0.51 -15.70
C THR A 4 -0.87 0.23 -15.89
N HIS A 5 -0.92 1.53 -15.55
CA HIS A 5 -2.12 2.37 -15.61
C HIS A 5 -1.83 3.73 -16.29
N PRO A 6 -1.58 3.76 -17.61
CA PRO A 6 -1.21 5.01 -18.30
C PRO A 6 -2.23 6.14 -18.18
N HIS A 7 -3.52 5.79 -18.05
CA HIS A 7 -4.58 6.77 -17.84
C HIS A 7 -4.43 7.50 -16.49
N ILE A 8 -3.94 6.82 -15.45
CA ILE A 8 -3.66 7.42 -14.15
C ILE A 8 -2.47 8.39 -14.25
N GLN A 9 -1.42 8.04 -15.01
CA GLN A 9 -0.31 8.96 -15.24
C GLN A 9 -0.81 10.29 -15.86
N ARG A 10 -1.66 10.23 -16.88
CA ARG A 10 -2.25 11.43 -17.51
C ARG A 10 -3.08 12.22 -16.49
N GLN A 11 -3.97 11.55 -15.77
CA GLN A 11 -4.81 12.17 -14.75
C GLN A 11 -3.99 12.88 -13.66
N LEU A 12 -2.90 12.30 -13.19
CA LEU A 12 -2.02 12.89 -12.18
C LEU A 12 -1.24 14.11 -12.71
N ARG A 13 -0.90 14.14 -14.02
CA ARG A 13 -0.26 15.30 -14.66
C ARG A 13 -1.25 16.45 -14.82
N GLU A 14 -2.49 16.15 -15.22
CA GLU A 14 -3.56 17.12 -15.36
C GLU A 14 -4.05 17.66 -14.01
N GLN A 15 -4.01 16.81 -12.98
CA GLN A 15 -4.52 17.11 -11.65
C GLN A 15 -3.52 16.69 -10.55
N PRO A 16 -2.41 17.43 -10.36
CA PRO A 16 -1.36 17.09 -9.39
C PRO A 16 -1.86 16.97 -7.93
N ALA A 17 -2.98 17.62 -7.61
CA ALA A 17 -3.63 17.51 -6.30
C ALA A 17 -4.03 16.08 -5.94
N LEU A 18 -4.28 15.20 -6.93
CA LEU A 18 -4.63 13.80 -6.74
C LEU A 18 -3.45 12.92 -6.30
N LEU A 19 -2.22 13.42 -6.36
CA LEU A 19 -1.04 12.61 -6.01
C LEU A 19 -1.09 12.07 -4.58
N GLY A 20 -1.66 12.83 -3.65
CA GLY A 20 -1.87 12.35 -2.28
C GLY A 20 -2.82 11.16 -2.21
N THR A 21 -3.95 11.25 -2.87
CA THR A 21 -4.95 10.17 -2.95
C THR A 21 -4.39 8.95 -3.67
N PHE A 22 -3.64 9.16 -4.75
CA PHE A 22 -2.95 8.09 -5.46
C PHE A 22 -2.00 7.32 -4.54
N LEU A 23 -1.19 8.00 -3.74
CA LEU A 23 -0.26 7.36 -2.81
C LEU A 23 -0.98 6.53 -1.74
N GLU A 24 -2.06 7.05 -1.16
CA GLU A 24 -2.84 6.28 -0.18
C GLU A 24 -3.49 5.05 -0.83
N GLU A 25 -3.98 5.17 -2.06
CA GLU A 25 -4.56 4.03 -2.77
C GLU A 25 -3.50 3.00 -3.18
N VAL A 26 -2.29 3.40 -3.57
CA VAL A 26 -1.16 2.48 -3.80
C VAL A 26 -0.83 1.73 -2.51
N LEU A 27 -0.74 2.42 -1.38
CA LEU A 27 -0.46 1.81 -0.08
C LEU A 27 -1.55 0.84 0.36
N ARG A 28 -2.81 1.13 0.07
CA ARG A 28 -3.92 0.21 0.30
C ARG A 28 -3.82 -1.02 -0.59
N TYR A 29 -3.68 -0.80 -1.89
CA TYR A 29 -3.78 -1.82 -2.94
C TYR A 29 -2.57 -2.76 -2.97
N GLU A 30 -1.36 -2.20 -2.78
CA GLU A 30 -0.08 -2.91 -2.84
C GLU A 30 0.77 -2.62 -1.59
N PRO A 31 0.33 -3.03 -0.39
CA PRO A 31 1.09 -2.75 0.82
C PRO A 31 2.45 -3.44 0.77
N PRO A 32 3.56 -2.72 1.06
CA PRO A 32 4.91 -3.30 1.09
C PRO A 32 5.05 -4.44 2.11
N PHE A 33 4.36 -4.34 3.23
CA PHE A 33 4.24 -5.41 4.21
C PHE A 33 2.84 -6.02 4.14
N ARG A 34 2.78 -7.31 3.80
CA ARG A 34 1.51 -8.04 3.73
C ARG A 34 0.96 -8.41 5.09
N GLY A 35 1.84 -8.56 6.08
CA GLY A 35 1.45 -8.90 7.43
C GLY A 35 2.60 -8.84 8.41
N HIS A 36 2.26 -8.97 9.70
CA HIS A 36 3.21 -9.04 10.80
C HIS A 36 2.74 -10.05 11.83
N TYR A 37 3.69 -10.75 12.46
CA TYR A 37 3.39 -11.62 13.57
C TYR A 37 3.11 -10.84 14.85
N ARG A 38 2.24 -11.43 15.68
CA ARG A 38 2.00 -11.03 17.06
C ARG A 38 2.03 -12.25 17.94
N HIS A 39 2.35 -12.03 19.20
CA HIS A 39 2.31 -13.04 20.24
C HIS A 39 1.20 -12.72 21.23
N VAL A 40 0.39 -13.71 21.58
CA VAL A 40 -0.68 -13.58 22.58
C VAL A 40 -0.04 -13.70 23.95
N VAL A 41 -0.04 -12.62 24.72
CA VAL A 41 0.60 -12.56 26.04
C VAL A 41 -0.30 -13.20 27.11
N ASN A 42 -1.59 -12.91 27.07
CA ASN A 42 -2.60 -13.42 28.00
C ASN A 42 -3.74 -14.07 27.22
N ASP A 43 -4.40 -15.06 27.83
CA ASP A 43 -5.64 -15.61 27.27
C ASP A 43 -6.59 -14.49 26.89
N THR A 44 -7.06 -14.49 25.64
CA THR A 44 -7.97 -13.47 25.14
C THR A 44 -8.93 -14.07 24.13
N GLU A 45 -9.88 -13.25 23.68
CA GLU A 45 -10.82 -13.60 22.63
C GLU A 45 -10.83 -12.52 21.55
N LEU A 46 -10.90 -12.94 20.31
CA LEU A 46 -11.04 -12.06 19.16
C LEU A 46 -12.14 -12.59 18.23
N ALA A 47 -13.17 -11.81 18.02
CA ALA A 47 -14.32 -12.14 17.16
C ALA A 47 -14.94 -13.53 17.48
N GLY A 48 -15.10 -13.87 18.76
CA GLY A 48 -15.64 -15.17 19.21
C GLY A 48 -14.63 -16.33 19.19
N VAL A 49 -13.39 -16.10 18.78
CA VAL A 49 -12.34 -17.11 18.76
C VAL A 49 -11.43 -16.95 19.99
N ARG A 50 -11.35 -17.99 20.82
CA ARG A 50 -10.43 -18.02 21.96
C ARG A 50 -8.98 -18.11 21.48
N LEU A 51 -8.15 -17.24 22.02
CA LEU A 51 -6.71 -17.16 21.73
C LEU A 51 -5.94 -17.40 23.03
N PRO A 52 -5.41 -18.62 23.25
CA PRO A 52 -4.61 -18.91 24.43
C PRO A 52 -3.30 -18.12 24.47
N ALA A 53 -2.84 -17.78 25.67
CA ALA A 53 -1.49 -17.25 25.88
C ALA A 53 -0.43 -18.16 25.23
N GLY A 54 0.60 -17.55 24.65
CA GLY A 54 1.62 -18.28 23.87
C GLY A 54 1.28 -18.49 22.40
N SER A 55 0.03 -18.25 21.97
CA SER A 55 -0.36 -18.35 20.56
C SER A 55 0.35 -17.32 19.69
N ARG A 56 0.58 -17.67 18.42
CA ARG A 56 1.09 -16.76 17.41
C ARG A 56 -0.01 -16.37 16.45
N LEU A 57 -0.13 -15.08 16.19
CA LEU A 57 -1.07 -14.51 15.22
C LEU A 57 -0.30 -13.95 14.04
N LEU A 58 -0.84 -14.09 12.86
CA LEU A 58 -0.40 -13.36 11.67
C LEU A 58 -1.48 -12.33 11.32
N LEU A 59 -1.16 -11.06 11.51
CA LEU A 59 -2.01 -9.93 11.12
C LEU A 59 -1.79 -9.66 9.63
N LEU A 60 -2.81 -9.90 8.80
CA LEU A 60 -2.73 -9.77 7.34
C LEU A 60 -3.20 -8.38 6.90
N TRP A 61 -2.30 -7.40 6.90
CA TRP A 61 -2.59 -6.02 6.46
C TRP A 61 -3.11 -5.96 5.02
N GLY A 62 -2.49 -6.74 4.12
CA GLY A 62 -2.92 -6.81 2.74
C GLY A 62 -4.35 -7.32 2.56
N ALA A 63 -4.76 -8.31 3.34
CA ALA A 63 -6.13 -8.82 3.32
C ALA A 63 -7.11 -7.79 3.93
N ALA A 64 -6.74 -7.19 5.07
CA ALA A 64 -7.57 -6.17 5.72
C ALA A 64 -7.78 -4.92 4.84
N ASN A 65 -6.79 -4.56 4.03
CA ASN A 65 -6.90 -3.47 3.06
C ASN A 65 -7.79 -3.81 1.85
N ARG A 66 -8.20 -5.06 1.74
CA ARG A 66 -9.13 -5.56 0.70
C ARG A 66 -10.40 -6.17 1.28
N ASP A 67 -10.71 -5.87 2.52
CA ASP A 67 -11.93 -6.32 3.17
C ASP A 67 -13.15 -5.63 2.54
N PRO A 68 -14.09 -6.38 1.91
CA PRO A 68 -15.26 -5.79 1.27
C PRO A 68 -16.25 -5.18 2.27
N SER A 69 -16.19 -5.56 3.54
CA SER A 69 -16.99 -4.91 4.59
C SER A 69 -16.51 -3.49 4.89
N HIS A 70 -15.26 -3.18 4.56
CA HIS A 70 -14.65 -1.88 4.81
C HIS A 70 -14.45 -1.06 3.53
N PHE A 71 -14.04 -1.70 2.43
CA PHE A 71 -13.78 -1.05 1.15
C PHE A 71 -14.75 -1.56 0.08
N ALA A 72 -15.54 -0.68 -0.50
CA ALA A 72 -16.32 -1.03 -1.68
C ALA A 72 -15.38 -1.35 -2.85
N GLU A 73 -15.67 -2.42 -3.61
CA GLU A 73 -14.85 -2.87 -4.75
C GLU A 73 -13.36 -2.94 -4.40
N PRO A 74 -12.99 -3.75 -3.37
CA PRO A 74 -11.67 -3.69 -2.76
C PRO A 74 -10.53 -4.07 -3.71
N ASP A 75 -10.84 -4.83 -4.76
CA ASP A 75 -9.88 -5.29 -5.77
C ASP A 75 -9.71 -4.32 -6.94
N GLU A 76 -10.44 -3.21 -6.94
CA GLU A 76 -10.25 -2.12 -7.88
C GLU A 76 -9.30 -1.06 -7.34
N PHE A 77 -8.43 -0.54 -8.21
CA PHE A 77 -7.60 0.60 -7.93
C PHE A 77 -8.36 1.89 -8.28
N ARG A 78 -8.70 2.69 -7.28
CA ARG A 78 -9.60 3.85 -7.43
C ARG A 78 -9.08 5.10 -6.74
N LEU A 79 -9.09 6.22 -7.44
CA LEU A 79 -8.69 7.53 -6.91
C LEU A 79 -9.84 8.33 -6.26
N ASP A 80 -11.06 7.83 -6.37
CA ASP A 80 -12.28 8.47 -5.86
C ASP A 80 -12.77 7.89 -4.52
N ARG A 81 -11.95 7.10 -3.85
CA ARG A 81 -12.34 6.52 -2.55
C ARG A 81 -12.55 7.62 -1.50
N PRO A 82 -13.62 7.50 -0.68
CA PRO A 82 -13.85 8.44 0.41
C PRO A 82 -12.66 8.53 1.37
N ALA A 83 -12.24 9.73 1.72
CA ALA A 83 -11.09 9.99 2.59
C ALA A 83 -11.22 9.46 4.03
N GLY A 84 -12.41 9.02 4.46
CA GLY A 84 -12.68 8.59 5.83
C GLY A 84 -12.32 7.13 6.16
N LYS A 85 -12.09 6.29 5.15
CA LYS A 85 -11.78 4.86 5.34
C LYS A 85 -10.32 4.59 4.98
N GLY A 86 -9.43 4.90 5.94
CA GLY A 86 -7.99 4.73 5.76
C GLY A 86 -7.56 3.26 5.76
N HIS A 87 -6.56 2.94 4.92
CA HIS A 87 -5.88 1.66 4.96
C HIS A 87 -5.05 1.49 6.24
N ILE A 88 -4.70 0.25 6.58
CA ILE A 88 -3.89 -0.08 7.77
C ILE A 88 -2.46 -0.53 7.42
N THR A 89 -1.95 -0.16 6.28
CA THR A 89 -0.59 -0.51 5.81
C THR A 89 0.51 -0.11 6.79
N PHE A 90 0.33 1.01 7.48
CA PHE A 90 1.24 1.49 8.53
C PHE A 90 0.90 0.96 9.92
N GLY A 91 -0.02 0.01 10.03
CA GLY A 91 -0.53 -0.48 11.30
C GLY A 91 -1.49 0.48 11.98
N LYS A 92 -1.77 0.24 13.27
CA LYS A 92 -2.66 1.07 14.09
C LYS A 92 -2.26 0.96 15.56
N GLY A 93 -2.67 1.94 16.38
CA GLY A 93 -2.43 1.95 17.84
C GLY A 93 -1.00 2.27 18.21
N ALA A 94 -0.53 1.72 19.33
CA ALA A 94 0.79 2.02 19.91
C ALA A 94 1.98 1.68 18.99
N HIS A 95 1.78 0.75 18.05
CA HIS A 95 2.80 0.34 17.07
C HIS A 95 2.56 0.92 15.67
N PHE A 96 1.80 2.00 15.55
CA PHE A 96 1.70 2.74 14.29
C PHE A 96 3.09 3.11 13.79
N CYS A 97 3.33 2.96 12.49
CA CYS A 97 4.64 3.17 11.88
C CYS A 97 5.15 4.58 12.15
N VAL A 98 6.29 4.70 12.83
CA VAL A 98 6.94 6.00 13.12
C VAL A 98 7.39 6.70 11.84
N GLY A 99 7.74 5.94 10.80
CA GLY A 99 8.17 6.46 9.50
C GLY A 99 7.04 6.81 8.52
N ALA A 100 5.77 6.69 8.91
CA ALA A 100 4.64 6.87 7.98
C ALA A 100 4.58 8.24 7.31
N ALA A 101 4.93 9.30 8.03
CA ALA A 101 4.99 10.66 7.50
C ALA A 101 6.16 10.83 6.51
N LEU A 102 7.33 10.30 6.87
CA LEU A 102 8.53 10.34 6.02
C LEU A 102 8.32 9.57 4.72
N ALA A 103 7.80 8.34 4.79
CA ALA A 103 7.53 7.52 3.62
C ALA A 103 6.58 8.21 2.62
N ARG A 104 5.53 8.88 3.13
CA ARG A 104 4.61 9.66 2.29
C ARG A 104 5.29 10.88 1.66
N LEU A 105 6.12 11.56 2.41
CA LEU A 105 6.87 12.72 1.93
C LEU A 105 7.83 12.31 0.81
N GLU A 106 8.63 11.28 1.02
CA GLU A 106 9.60 10.76 0.04
C GLU A 106 8.88 10.30 -1.23
N ALA A 107 7.85 9.48 -1.11
CA ALA A 107 7.08 9.00 -2.25
C ALA A 107 6.44 10.16 -3.03
N ARG A 108 5.88 11.15 -2.33
CA ARG A 108 5.32 12.34 -2.96
C ARG A 108 6.37 13.12 -3.73
N LYS A 109 7.53 13.38 -3.12
CA LYS A 109 8.62 14.14 -3.76
C LYS A 109 9.17 13.45 -5.00
N VAL A 110 9.44 12.14 -4.90
CA VAL A 110 9.94 11.36 -6.04
C VAL A 110 8.93 11.33 -7.18
N LEU A 111 7.66 11.04 -6.89
CA LEU A 111 6.64 10.92 -7.92
C LEU A 111 6.27 12.28 -8.53
N SER A 112 6.18 13.36 -7.73
CA SER A 112 6.02 14.71 -8.27
C SER A 112 7.11 15.01 -9.28
N HIS A 113 8.37 14.83 -8.87
CA HIS A 113 9.52 15.12 -9.73
C HIS A 113 9.49 14.30 -11.03
N LEU A 114 9.22 13.01 -10.94
CA LEU A 114 9.10 12.15 -12.13
C LEU A 114 7.97 12.62 -13.05
N LEU A 115 6.78 12.89 -12.52
CA LEU A 115 5.65 13.33 -13.32
C LEU A 115 5.85 14.72 -13.96
N GLU A 116 6.58 15.61 -13.31
CA GLU A 116 6.87 16.95 -13.80
C GLU A 116 7.93 16.98 -14.90
N HIS A 117 8.90 16.05 -14.87
CA HIS A 117 10.07 16.07 -15.75
C HIS A 117 10.06 14.97 -16.84
N THR A 118 8.98 14.20 -16.92
CA THR A 118 8.82 13.18 -17.96
C THR A 118 7.45 13.29 -18.61
N SER A 119 7.33 12.91 -19.86
CA SER A 119 6.03 12.86 -20.56
C SER A 119 5.35 11.50 -20.36
N ASN A 120 6.13 10.43 -20.23
CA ASN A 120 5.63 9.07 -20.05
C ASN A 120 6.61 8.24 -19.22
N ILE A 121 6.08 7.31 -18.45
CA ILE A 121 6.86 6.35 -17.64
C ILE A 121 6.35 4.95 -17.93
N THR A 122 7.22 4.10 -18.46
CA THR A 122 6.93 2.70 -18.73
C THR A 122 7.93 1.80 -18.02
N ALA A 123 7.59 0.53 -17.83
CA ALA A 123 8.53 -0.48 -17.41
C ALA A 123 9.08 -1.20 -18.64
N SER A 124 10.41 -1.31 -18.78
CA SER A 124 11.05 -2.01 -19.88
C SER A 124 10.93 -3.53 -19.76
N ALA A 125 10.74 -4.03 -18.54
CA ALA A 125 10.47 -5.44 -18.24
C ALA A 125 9.59 -5.57 -17.00
N THR A 126 8.97 -6.72 -16.84
CA THR A 126 8.29 -7.06 -15.60
C THR A 126 9.35 -7.29 -14.52
N GLY A 127 9.35 -6.46 -13.49
CA GLY A 127 10.29 -6.62 -12.38
C GLY A 127 10.10 -7.97 -11.66
N GLN A 128 11.19 -8.53 -11.20
CA GLN A 128 11.15 -9.79 -10.44
C GLN A 128 10.82 -9.54 -8.97
N TRP A 129 9.79 -10.22 -8.49
CA TRP A 129 9.44 -10.18 -7.08
C TRP A 129 10.39 -11.05 -6.25
N LEU A 130 10.91 -10.51 -5.15
CA LEU A 130 11.66 -11.30 -4.19
C LEU A 130 10.74 -12.30 -3.49
N PRO A 131 11.19 -13.55 -3.31
CA PRO A 131 10.41 -14.58 -2.63
C PRO A 131 10.28 -14.25 -1.14
N SER A 132 9.17 -13.64 -0.76
CA SER A 132 8.85 -13.33 0.64
C SER A 132 7.34 -13.42 0.88
N LEU A 133 6.98 -14.10 1.97
CA LEU A 133 5.58 -14.20 2.39
C LEU A 133 5.05 -12.86 2.93
N LEU A 134 5.90 -12.14 3.66
CA LEU A 134 5.50 -10.95 4.42
C LEU A 134 5.83 -9.63 3.73
N VAL A 135 6.92 -9.59 2.93
CA VAL A 135 7.40 -8.37 2.29
C VAL A 135 7.18 -8.46 0.79
N ARG A 136 6.45 -7.50 0.24
CA ARG A 136 6.26 -7.37 -1.20
C ARG A 136 7.27 -6.36 -1.74
N ARG A 137 8.33 -6.85 -2.33
CA ARG A 137 9.43 -6.05 -2.87
C ARG A 137 9.91 -6.60 -4.20
N LEU A 138 10.08 -5.72 -5.17
CA LEU A 138 10.81 -6.04 -6.40
C LEU A 138 12.31 -6.06 -6.13
N GLU A 139 13.02 -6.95 -6.78
CA GLU A 139 14.50 -6.95 -6.80
C GLU A 139 15.01 -5.73 -7.56
N HIS A 140 14.43 -5.50 -8.74
CA HIS A 140 14.66 -4.32 -9.56
C HIS A 140 13.40 -3.95 -10.34
N LEU A 141 13.34 -2.73 -10.81
CA LEU A 141 12.31 -2.22 -11.70
C LEU A 141 12.97 -1.26 -12.70
N ASP A 142 13.14 -1.73 -13.92
CA ASP A 142 13.73 -0.95 -14.98
C ASP A 142 12.66 -0.06 -15.62
N LEU A 143 12.87 1.24 -15.52
CA LEU A 143 11.95 2.24 -16.04
C LEU A 143 12.54 2.91 -17.27
N VAL A 144 11.67 3.17 -18.24
CA VAL A 144 11.93 4.08 -19.34
C VAL A 144 11.05 5.31 -19.13
N ALA A 145 11.67 6.46 -19.17
CA ALA A 145 11.02 7.76 -18.99
C ALA A 145 11.43 8.71 -20.11
N ASP A 146 10.47 9.30 -20.80
CA ASP A 146 10.65 10.21 -21.93
C ASP A 146 10.32 11.66 -21.52
#